data_ae6ba30582a780bf85526072ecd6d378
#
_entry.id   ae6ba30582a780bf85526072ecd6d378
#
_cell.length_a   1.000
_cell.length_b   1.000
_cell.length_c   1.000
_cell.angle_alpha   90.00
_cell.angle_beta   90.00
_cell.angle_gamma   90.00
#
_symmetry.space_group_name_H-M   'P 1'
#
loop_
_entity.id
_entity.type
_entity.pdbx_description
1 polymer ?
#
loop_
_entity_poly.entity_id
_entity_poly.type
_entity_poly.pdbx_seq_one_letter_code
_entity_poly.pdbx_strand_id
1 'polypeptide(L)'
;MVDFQLPLPGLARDFNELTKQEKDFIAYFSAIDMDSISPVVDCYAGIGPKGYNVFLILARIIKIKERILSDRQLAEVLRKNDLYRFVTKDIQPAHNTFNTLRKRLGPDGFVEIHKRFVLKAHSLGLLEPEIPDLPKHRKKGIILVADSTFLITCGSTKGEKDNQGRWRFKDESVAFTGKGHHAHKYPVGHKAHSLKTVNGVPMATIITAASVYDQKAILPLLDELTGRYPDLPFAYIILDRGYDAEEIHQDIYEHFGIIPIIIRKKMVYPKGFTKDGFPFCPWGTPMKPKGIEYDRKRTKYACFKTCQESEQMLPICDYLKEQYRFGYICHTYFTNGYRKFGPALPHNAIYQKLKPLRTGIERTFGLVKENRYRMEETNFYKGIDNVTIHTVEHDIVLTQDIIFDYLTTGKKSPVLKLNY
;
A
#
# COMPACT_ATOMS: atom_id res chain seq x y z
N MET A 1 13.54 -26.24 5.43
CA MET A 1 13.76 -26.59 6.87
C MET A 1 15.22 -26.29 7.14
N VAL A 2 15.50 -25.31 7.97
CA VAL A 2 16.89 -25.05 8.44
C VAL A 2 17.14 -26.02 9.57
N ASP A 3 18.07 -26.94 9.37
CA ASP A 3 18.43 -28.00 10.33
C ASP A 3 19.36 -27.39 11.39
N PHE A 4 18.81 -26.97 12.53
CA PHE A 4 19.57 -26.44 13.65
C PHE A 4 19.99 -27.59 14.60
N GLN A 5 21.09 -28.26 14.27
CA GLN A 5 21.66 -29.35 15.12
C GLN A 5 22.70 -28.87 16.15
N LEU A 6 22.90 -27.56 16.35
CA LEU A 6 23.89 -27.05 17.30
C LEU A 6 23.23 -26.30 18.47
N PRO A 7 23.76 -26.41 19.69
CA PRO A 7 23.33 -25.59 20.81
C PRO A 7 23.51 -24.12 20.41
N LEU A 8 22.42 -23.35 20.51
CA LEU A 8 22.43 -21.93 20.14
C LEU A 8 23.17 -21.14 21.23
N PRO A 9 24.38 -20.57 20.98
CA PRO A 9 25.11 -19.83 21.98
C PRO A 9 24.23 -18.68 22.55
N GLY A 10 24.07 -18.66 23.87
CA GLY A 10 23.30 -17.62 24.56
C GLY A 10 21.84 -17.96 24.87
N LEU A 11 21.34 -19.14 24.49
CA LEU A 11 20.07 -19.66 25.01
C LEU A 11 20.33 -20.55 26.20
N ALA A 12 19.64 -20.31 27.32
CA ALA A 12 19.82 -21.09 28.54
C ALA A 12 19.27 -22.52 28.44
N ARG A 13 18.45 -22.81 27.39
CA ARG A 13 17.79 -24.09 27.17
C ARG A 13 18.24 -24.73 25.86
N ASP A 14 18.20 -26.06 25.79
CA ASP A 14 18.45 -26.80 24.55
C ASP A 14 17.32 -26.48 23.51
N PHE A 15 17.68 -26.36 22.24
CA PHE A 15 16.70 -26.09 21.17
C PHE A 15 15.59 -27.15 21.10
N ASN A 16 15.92 -28.39 21.47
CA ASN A 16 14.94 -29.49 21.49
C ASN A 16 13.86 -29.32 22.58
N GLU A 17 14.18 -28.60 23.65
CA GLU A 17 13.27 -28.34 24.78
C GLU A 17 12.30 -27.17 24.49
N LEU A 18 12.54 -26.43 23.41
CA LEU A 18 11.69 -25.31 23.03
C LEU A 18 10.34 -25.77 22.48
N THR A 19 9.30 -25.08 22.88
CA THR A 19 7.96 -25.24 22.30
C THR A 19 7.94 -24.86 20.82
N LYS A 20 6.92 -25.29 20.09
CA LYS A 20 6.74 -24.91 18.69
C LYS A 20 6.70 -23.39 18.52
N GLN A 21 5.98 -22.66 19.40
CA GLN A 21 5.88 -21.20 19.35
C GLN A 21 7.24 -20.52 19.53
N GLU A 22 8.07 -21.02 20.44
CA GLU A 22 9.42 -20.50 20.66
C GLU A 22 10.33 -20.76 19.45
N LYS A 23 10.24 -21.91 18.81
CA LYS A 23 10.94 -22.24 17.57
C LYS A 23 10.50 -21.33 16.42
N ASP A 24 9.20 -21.12 16.27
CA ASP A 24 8.64 -20.21 15.24
C ASP A 24 9.09 -18.78 15.49
N PHE A 25 9.18 -18.33 16.74
CA PHE A 25 9.69 -17.01 17.09
C PHE A 25 11.17 -16.85 16.68
N ILE A 26 12.03 -17.80 17.01
CA ILE A 26 13.44 -17.78 16.63
C ILE A 26 13.56 -17.78 15.08
N ALA A 27 12.82 -18.66 14.40
CA ALA A 27 12.82 -18.75 12.95
C ALA A 27 12.38 -17.42 12.28
N TYR A 28 11.38 -16.76 12.85
CA TYR A 28 10.91 -15.46 12.35
C TYR A 28 12.02 -14.40 12.36
N PHE A 29 12.75 -14.26 13.46
CA PHE A 29 13.82 -13.28 13.57
C PHE A 29 15.07 -13.68 12.78
N SER A 30 15.34 -14.98 12.66
CA SER A 30 16.43 -15.51 11.83
C SER A 30 16.21 -15.29 10.33
N ALA A 31 14.95 -15.11 9.92
CA ALA A 31 14.60 -14.81 8.52
C ALA A 31 14.79 -13.32 8.14
N ILE A 32 15.10 -12.45 9.11
CA ILE A 32 15.39 -11.03 8.85
C ILE A 32 16.78 -10.91 8.25
N ASP A 33 16.90 -10.19 7.14
CA ASP A 33 18.16 -9.93 6.44
C ASP A 33 18.97 -8.84 7.15
N MET A 34 19.68 -9.26 8.21
CA MET A 34 20.48 -8.35 9.03
C MET A 34 21.61 -7.69 8.27
N ASP A 35 22.21 -8.39 7.29
CA ASP A 35 23.33 -7.89 6.52
C ASP A 35 22.93 -6.71 5.63
N SER A 36 21.70 -6.68 5.13
CA SER A 36 21.17 -5.55 4.37
C SER A 36 20.75 -4.36 5.23
N ILE A 37 20.33 -4.60 6.48
CA ILE A 37 19.80 -3.58 7.38
C ILE A 37 20.91 -2.90 8.20
N SER A 38 21.88 -3.65 8.68
CA SER A 38 22.94 -3.15 9.58
C SER A 38 23.69 -1.93 9.01
N PRO A 39 24.14 -1.91 7.75
CA PRO A 39 24.82 -0.75 7.18
C PRO A 39 23.94 0.52 7.16
N VAL A 40 22.64 0.36 6.93
CA VAL A 40 21.69 1.48 6.94
C VAL A 40 21.57 2.04 8.35
N VAL A 41 21.34 1.17 9.34
CA VAL A 41 21.21 1.59 10.74
C VAL A 41 22.48 2.27 11.23
N ASP A 42 23.66 1.72 10.93
CA ASP A 42 24.93 2.30 11.34
C ASP A 42 25.21 3.65 10.67
N CYS A 43 24.80 3.83 9.41
CA CYS A 43 24.92 5.09 8.69
C CYS A 43 24.06 6.20 9.33
N TYR A 44 22.80 5.94 9.59
CA TYR A 44 21.88 6.93 10.14
C TYR A 44 22.03 7.14 11.64
N ALA A 45 22.31 6.08 12.42
CA ALA A 45 22.46 6.18 13.87
C ALA A 45 23.76 6.91 14.30
N GLY A 46 24.75 7.00 13.42
CA GLY A 46 25.99 7.71 13.66
C GLY A 46 26.88 7.06 14.74
N ILE A 47 27.21 7.81 15.80
CA ILE A 47 28.14 7.38 16.85
C ILE A 47 27.54 6.28 17.72
N GLY A 48 28.26 5.20 17.90
CA GLY A 48 27.92 4.05 18.78
C GLY A 48 28.69 2.80 18.39
N PRO A 49 28.61 1.72 19.18
CA PRO A 49 29.20 0.44 18.80
C PRO A 49 28.57 -0.06 17.51
N LYS A 50 29.40 -0.34 16.48
CA LYS A 50 28.93 -0.91 15.21
C LYS A 50 28.19 -2.22 15.47
N GLY A 51 27.05 -2.40 14.79
CA GLY A 51 26.24 -3.59 14.92
C GLY A 51 25.32 -3.64 16.15
N TYR A 52 25.50 -2.75 17.16
CA TYR A 52 24.61 -2.70 18.33
C TYR A 52 23.22 -2.14 17.98
N ASN A 53 23.19 -1.09 17.16
CA ASN A 53 21.95 -0.38 16.85
C ASN A 53 20.95 -1.24 16.08
N VAL A 54 21.40 -2.18 15.27
CA VAL A 54 20.50 -3.09 14.53
C VAL A 54 19.73 -4.02 15.46
N PHE A 55 20.31 -4.44 16.59
CA PHE A 55 19.58 -5.24 17.61
C PHE A 55 18.52 -4.41 18.33
N LEU A 56 18.68 -3.08 18.42
CA LEU A 56 17.60 -2.20 18.88
C LEU A 56 16.44 -2.17 17.89
N ILE A 57 16.68 -2.28 16.58
CA ILE A 57 15.60 -2.43 15.58
C ILE A 57 14.88 -3.78 15.79
N LEU A 58 15.60 -4.88 16.00
CA LEU A 58 14.95 -6.16 16.33
C LEU A 58 14.09 -6.06 17.58
N ALA A 59 14.59 -5.38 18.63
CA ALA A 59 13.80 -5.13 19.83
C ALA A 59 12.52 -4.31 19.54
N ARG A 60 12.58 -3.35 18.62
CA ARG A 60 11.40 -2.59 18.16
C ARG A 60 10.41 -3.49 17.41
N ILE A 61 10.89 -4.42 16.59
CA ILE A 61 10.04 -5.43 15.91
C ILE A 61 9.39 -6.34 16.97
N ILE A 62 10.13 -6.81 18.00
CA ILE A 62 9.56 -7.56 19.14
C ILE A 62 8.44 -6.74 19.79
N LYS A 63 8.68 -5.45 20.07
CA LYS A 63 7.67 -4.58 20.68
C LYS A 63 6.33 -4.64 19.99
N ILE A 64 6.32 -4.51 18.66
CA ILE A 64 5.10 -4.48 17.85
C ILE A 64 4.48 -5.87 17.78
N LYS A 65 5.29 -6.89 17.49
CA LYS A 65 4.82 -8.28 17.34
C LYS A 65 4.21 -8.83 18.63
N GLU A 66 4.82 -8.54 19.76
CA GLU A 66 4.36 -8.98 21.08
C GLU A 66 3.43 -7.97 21.77
N ARG A 67 3.01 -6.91 21.07
CA ARG A 67 2.06 -5.89 21.55
C ARG A 67 2.51 -5.20 22.85
N ILE A 68 3.80 -4.98 23.01
CA ILE A 68 4.37 -4.29 24.17
C ILE A 68 4.06 -2.80 24.07
N LEU A 69 3.36 -2.26 25.06
CA LEU A 69 2.81 -0.90 24.96
C LEU A 69 3.87 0.20 25.03
N SER A 70 4.90 0.03 25.87
CA SER A 70 5.87 1.11 26.11
C SER A 70 7.33 0.66 25.97
N ASP A 71 8.23 1.59 25.66
CA ASP A 71 9.66 1.33 25.61
C ASP A 71 10.24 0.95 26.98
N ARG A 72 9.59 1.36 28.09
CA ARG A 72 9.96 0.94 29.45
C ARG A 72 9.66 -0.55 29.66
N GLN A 73 8.47 -0.99 29.26
CA GLN A 73 8.11 -2.43 29.30
C GLN A 73 9.02 -3.24 28.38
N LEU A 74 9.32 -2.73 27.17
CA LEU A 74 10.25 -3.39 26.25
C LEU A 74 11.63 -3.62 26.92
N ALA A 75 12.21 -2.57 27.50
CA ALA A 75 13.50 -2.68 28.20
C ALA A 75 13.46 -3.69 29.38
N GLU A 76 12.32 -3.82 30.05
CA GLU A 76 12.12 -4.78 31.13
C GLU A 76 12.03 -6.21 30.62
N VAL A 77 11.20 -6.48 29.59
CA VAL A 77 11.04 -7.85 29.06
C VAL A 77 12.29 -8.34 28.35
N LEU A 78 13.06 -7.46 27.70
CA LEU A 78 14.37 -7.83 27.12
C LEU A 78 15.36 -8.32 28.17
N ARG A 79 15.30 -7.84 29.41
CA ARG A 79 16.14 -8.33 30.51
C ARG A 79 15.71 -9.67 31.09
N LYS A 80 14.41 -9.96 31.02
CA LYS A 80 13.81 -11.12 31.72
C LYS A 80 13.58 -12.33 30.81
N ASN A 81 13.37 -12.11 29.50
CA ASN A 81 13.02 -13.18 28.57
C ASN A 81 14.25 -13.66 27.80
N ASP A 82 14.59 -14.90 27.95
CA ASP A 82 15.77 -15.53 27.35
C ASP A 82 15.70 -15.59 25.81
N LEU A 83 14.51 -15.80 25.23
CA LEU A 83 14.33 -15.77 23.77
C LEU A 83 14.57 -14.38 23.18
N TYR A 84 14.06 -13.34 23.85
CA TYR A 84 14.28 -11.96 23.38
C TYR A 84 15.76 -11.57 23.50
N ARG A 85 16.41 -11.98 24.59
CA ARG A 85 17.86 -11.79 24.78
C ARG A 85 18.66 -12.53 23.70
N PHE A 86 18.30 -13.77 23.41
CA PHE A 86 18.93 -14.56 22.36
C PHE A 86 18.83 -13.85 20.99
N VAL A 87 17.63 -13.46 20.55
CA VAL A 87 17.40 -12.80 19.27
C VAL A 87 18.11 -11.45 19.19
N THR A 88 18.16 -10.70 20.28
CA THR A 88 18.78 -9.38 20.32
C THR A 88 20.24 -9.40 20.76
N LYS A 89 20.88 -10.59 20.80
CA LYS A 89 22.29 -10.76 21.23
C LYS A 89 22.58 -10.15 22.61
N ASP A 90 21.66 -10.42 23.54
CA ASP A 90 21.77 -10.03 24.95
C ASP A 90 21.89 -8.52 25.21
N ILE A 91 21.41 -7.66 24.29
CA ILE A 91 21.37 -6.23 24.56
C ILE A 91 20.41 -5.93 25.73
N GLN A 92 20.85 -5.05 26.63
CA GLN A 92 20.06 -4.60 27.76
C GLN A 92 19.91 -3.07 27.78
N PRO A 93 19.18 -2.50 26.79
CA PRO A 93 19.08 -1.06 26.66
C PRO A 93 18.24 -0.46 27.80
N ALA A 94 18.60 0.74 28.23
CA ALA A 94 17.68 1.58 28.99
C ALA A 94 16.53 2.05 28.07
N HIS A 95 15.37 2.31 28.63
CA HIS A 95 14.19 2.73 27.82
C HIS A 95 14.45 3.99 26.99
N ASN A 96 15.28 4.91 27.48
CA ASN A 96 15.67 6.12 26.76
C ASN A 96 16.50 5.83 25.50
N THR A 97 17.20 4.70 25.43
CA THR A 97 18.02 4.30 24.27
C THR A 97 17.16 4.18 23.01
N PHE A 98 15.94 3.67 23.12
CA PHE A 98 15.01 3.56 21.99
C PHE A 98 14.60 4.95 21.46
N ASN A 99 14.33 5.91 22.35
CA ASN A 99 14.00 7.27 21.93
C ASN A 99 15.21 7.96 21.27
N THR A 100 16.42 7.73 21.80
CA THR A 100 17.66 8.26 21.20
C THR A 100 17.87 7.66 19.80
N LEU A 101 17.69 6.35 19.63
CA LEU A 101 17.77 5.70 18.32
C LEU A 101 16.78 6.31 17.33
N ARG A 102 15.51 6.45 17.73
CA ARG A 102 14.46 7.02 16.87
C ARG A 102 14.80 8.45 16.42
N LYS A 103 15.30 9.27 17.32
CA LYS A 103 15.73 10.65 16.99
C LYS A 103 16.92 10.68 16.02
N ARG A 104 17.87 9.74 16.16
CA ARG A 104 19.06 9.67 15.28
C ARG A 104 18.71 9.16 13.89
N LEU A 105 17.92 8.08 13.81
CA LEU A 105 17.47 7.54 12.54
C LEU A 105 16.52 8.50 11.80
N GLY A 106 15.65 9.18 12.54
CA GLY A 106 14.61 10.00 11.96
C GLY A 106 13.64 9.19 11.06
N PRO A 107 12.67 9.85 10.43
CA PRO A 107 11.78 9.21 9.47
C PRO A 107 12.53 8.54 8.31
N ASP A 108 13.53 9.22 7.75
CA ASP A 108 14.29 8.75 6.58
C ASP A 108 15.06 7.45 6.85
N GLY A 109 15.68 7.33 8.03
CA GLY A 109 16.37 6.11 8.42
C GLY A 109 15.44 4.92 8.54
N PHE A 110 14.23 5.10 9.13
CA PHE A 110 13.23 4.04 9.20
C PHE A 110 12.66 3.69 7.83
N VAL A 111 12.45 4.67 6.97
CA VAL A 111 12.03 4.48 5.59
C VAL A 111 13.06 3.67 4.80
N GLU A 112 14.34 3.97 4.95
CA GLU A 112 15.40 3.22 4.27
C GLU A 112 15.53 1.78 4.82
N ILE A 113 15.33 1.58 6.13
CA ILE A 113 15.22 0.22 6.71
C ILE A 113 14.03 -0.51 6.08
N HIS A 114 12.85 0.09 6.04
CA HIS A 114 11.67 -0.50 5.41
C HIS A 114 11.92 -0.88 3.95
N LYS A 115 12.62 -0.03 3.20
CA LYS A 115 13.02 -0.31 1.82
C LYS A 115 13.78 -1.64 1.70
N ARG A 116 14.65 -1.99 2.67
CA ARG A 116 15.38 -3.28 2.65
C ARG A 116 14.42 -4.47 2.76
N PHE A 117 13.40 -4.38 3.62
CA PHE A 117 12.37 -5.42 3.72
C PHE A 117 11.56 -5.54 2.42
N VAL A 118 11.17 -4.43 1.80
CA VAL A 118 10.46 -4.44 0.52
C VAL A 118 11.29 -5.05 -0.60
N LEU A 119 12.58 -4.71 -0.70
CA LEU A 119 13.50 -5.29 -1.68
C LEU A 119 13.69 -6.80 -1.46
N LYS A 120 13.72 -7.26 -0.20
CA LYS A 120 13.71 -8.70 0.12
C LYS A 120 12.41 -9.36 -0.33
N ALA A 121 11.26 -8.75 -0.07
CA ALA A 121 9.97 -9.24 -0.57
C ALA A 121 9.94 -9.27 -2.11
N HIS A 122 10.53 -8.28 -2.79
CA HIS A 122 10.66 -8.27 -4.24
C HIS A 122 11.52 -9.45 -4.75
N SER A 123 12.68 -9.68 -4.16
CA SER A 123 13.57 -10.79 -4.55
C SER A 123 12.89 -12.17 -4.40
N LEU A 124 11.92 -12.30 -3.52
CA LEU A 124 11.08 -13.48 -3.34
C LEU A 124 9.84 -13.50 -4.26
N GLY A 125 9.66 -12.48 -5.10
CA GLY A 125 8.54 -12.35 -6.04
C GLY A 125 7.20 -12.05 -5.35
N LEU A 126 7.20 -11.49 -4.14
CA LEU A 126 5.99 -11.25 -3.33
C LEU A 126 5.25 -9.96 -3.73
N LEU A 127 5.87 -9.07 -4.50
CA LEU A 127 5.24 -7.83 -4.93
C LEU A 127 4.27 -8.01 -6.09
N GLU A 128 4.51 -9.01 -6.95
CA GLU A 128 3.67 -9.28 -8.11
C GLU A 128 2.51 -10.23 -7.74
N PRO A 129 1.28 -9.88 -8.13
CA PRO A 129 0.13 -10.69 -7.79
C PRO A 129 0.00 -11.92 -8.69
N GLU A 130 -0.44 -13.03 -8.12
CA GLU A 130 -0.94 -14.19 -8.84
C GLU A 130 -2.46 -14.06 -8.99
N ILE A 131 -2.91 -13.31 -10.00
CA ILE A 131 -4.34 -13.14 -10.28
C ILE A 131 -4.69 -14.02 -11.49
N PRO A 132 -5.55 -15.03 -11.30
CA PRO A 132 -5.99 -15.89 -12.40
C PRO A 132 -6.76 -15.08 -13.46
N ASP A 133 -6.68 -15.54 -14.71
CA ASP A 133 -7.47 -15.03 -15.85
C ASP A 133 -7.34 -13.52 -16.14
N LEU A 134 -6.18 -12.94 -15.81
CA LEU A 134 -5.89 -11.57 -16.27
C LEU A 134 -5.71 -11.55 -17.80
N PRO A 135 -6.20 -10.51 -18.49
CA PRO A 135 -6.04 -10.38 -19.94
C PRO A 135 -4.58 -10.52 -20.38
N LYS A 136 -4.33 -11.32 -21.44
CA LYS A 136 -2.97 -11.58 -21.96
C LYS A 136 -2.22 -10.31 -22.37
N HIS A 137 -2.93 -9.31 -22.87
CA HIS A 137 -2.38 -8.04 -23.36
C HIS A 137 -2.38 -6.94 -22.28
N ARG A 138 -2.33 -7.31 -20.97
CA ARG A 138 -2.20 -6.34 -19.90
C ARG A 138 -0.78 -5.78 -19.79
N LYS A 139 -0.62 -4.61 -19.21
CA LYS A 139 0.67 -4.14 -18.71
C LYS A 139 1.12 -5.08 -17.58
N LYS A 140 2.34 -5.60 -17.67
CA LYS A 140 2.93 -6.46 -16.63
C LYS A 140 3.56 -5.57 -15.55
N GLY A 141 3.57 -6.04 -14.31
CA GLY A 141 4.22 -5.39 -13.18
C GLY A 141 3.35 -5.37 -11.93
N ILE A 142 3.81 -4.61 -10.94
CA ILE A 142 3.22 -4.49 -9.62
C ILE A 142 1.88 -3.77 -9.71
N ILE A 143 0.88 -4.30 -9.02
CA ILE A 143 -0.44 -3.68 -8.88
C ILE A 143 -0.55 -3.11 -7.48
N LEU A 144 -0.77 -1.81 -7.43
CA LEU A 144 -0.88 -1.02 -6.20
C LEU A 144 -2.34 -0.82 -5.80
N VAL A 145 -2.56 -0.65 -4.52
CA VAL A 145 -3.82 -0.18 -3.94
C VAL A 145 -3.49 0.96 -2.99
N ALA A 146 -4.21 2.08 -3.08
CA ALA A 146 -4.04 3.19 -2.16
C ALA A 146 -5.32 3.45 -1.38
N ASP A 147 -5.14 3.78 -0.12
CA ASP A 147 -6.20 4.26 0.75
C ASP A 147 -5.60 5.05 1.93
N SER A 148 -6.45 5.66 2.74
CA SER A 148 -6.02 6.39 3.92
C SER A 148 -6.72 5.89 5.18
N THR A 149 -6.02 5.96 6.30
CA THR A 149 -6.60 5.68 7.61
C THR A 149 -6.35 6.84 8.57
N PHE A 150 -7.31 7.09 9.44
CA PHE A 150 -7.20 8.10 10.46
C PHE A 150 -6.45 7.57 11.68
N LEU A 151 -5.56 8.39 12.25
CA LEU A 151 -4.80 8.10 13.46
C LEU A 151 -5.12 9.16 14.51
N ILE A 152 -5.75 8.74 15.61
CA ILE A 152 -6.09 9.63 16.72
C ILE A 152 -4.80 10.14 17.37
N THR A 153 -4.72 11.44 17.67
CA THR A 153 -3.60 11.98 18.42
C THR A 153 -3.67 11.55 19.88
N CYS A 154 -2.52 11.23 20.47
CA CYS A 154 -2.38 11.06 21.91
C CYS A 154 -2.24 12.41 22.65
N GLY A 155 -2.15 13.50 21.91
CA GLY A 155 -1.99 14.85 22.45
C GLY A 155 -3.28 15.48 22.94
N SER A 156 -3.19 16.73 23.39
CA SER A 156 -4.36 17.51 23.74
C SER A 156 -5.22 17.75 22.51
N THR A 157 -6.51 17.43 22.60
CA THR A 157 -7.53 17.75 21.59
C THR A 157 -8.16 19.14 21.82
N LYS A 158 -7.73 19.86 22.89
CA LYS A 158 -8.13 21.25 23.12
C LYS A 158 -7.40 22.14 22.13
N GLY A 159 -8.14 22.88 21.34
CA GLY A 159 -7.62 23.87 20.40
C GLY A 159 -8.29 25.22 20.62
N GLU A 160 -7.64 26.26 20.10
CA GLU A 160 -8.13 27.62 20.07
C GLU A 160 -8.26 28.08 18.62
N LYS A 161 -9.17 29.01 18.35
CA LYS A 161 -9.28 29.61 17.02
C LYS A 161 -8.32 30.78 16.91
N ASP A 162 -7.55 30.81 15.82
CA ASP A 162 -6.74 31.97 15.46
C ASP A 162 -7.60 33.15 14.96
N ASN A 163 -6.97 34.28 14.70
CA ASN A 163 -7.63 35.50 14.21
C ASN A 163 -8.33 35.31 12.84
N GLN A 164 -8.05 34.21 12.13
CA GLN A 164 -8.68 33.85 10.87
C GLN A 164 -9.78 32.78 11.06
N GLY A 165 -10.12 32.45 12.31
CA GLY A 165 -11.13 31.43 12.63
C GLY A 165 -10.67 29.98 12.46
N ARG A 166 -9.40 29.71 12.21
CA ARG A 166 -8.84 28.36 12.02
C ARG A 166 -8.46 27.78 13.40
N TRP A 167 -8.74 26.50 13.58
CA TRP A 167 -8.36 25.80 14.78
C TRP A 167 -6.83 25.59 14.85
N ARG A 168 -6.25 25.94 16.02
CA ARG A 168 -4.87 25.69 16.38
C ARG A 168 -4.81 24.74 17.56
N PHE A 169 -3.99 23.72 17.47
CA PHE A 169 -3.75 22.74 18.51
C PHE A 169 -2.33 22.89 19.06
N LYS A 170 -2.08 22.39 20.27
CA LYS A 170 -0.74 22.38 20.86
C LYS A 170 0.26 21.60 20.00
N ASP A 171 -0.18 20.52 19.35
CA ASP A 171 0.54 19.85 18.26
C ASP A 171 0.04 20.47 16.96
N GLU A 172 0.85 21.29 16.31
CA GLU A 172 0.48 22.00 15.07
C GLU A 172 0.31 21.09 13.87
N SER A 173 0.78 19.84 13.97
CA SER A 173 0.71 18.85 12.90
C SER A 173 -0.65 18.15 12.81
N VAL A 174 -1.52 18.30 13.81
CA VAL A 174 -2.85 17.64 13.84
C VAL A 174 -3.97 18.56 13.36
N ALA A 175 -5.07 17.96 12.95
CA ALA A 175 -6.30 18.67 12.60
C ALA A 175 -7.54 17.85 12.92
N PHE A 176 -8.71 18.46 12.86
CA PHE A 176 -9.97 17.74 12.87
C PHE A 176 -10.13 16.93 11.58
N THR A 177 -10.69 15.73 11.69
CA THR A 177 -11.21 15.04 10.51
C THR A 177 -12.53 15.65 10.06
N GLY A 178 -12.76 15.73 8.76
CA GLY A 178 -14.00 16.27 8.20
C GLY A 178 -15.22 15.34 8.35
N LYS A 179 -15.05 14.14 8.93
CA LYS A 179 -16.14 13.17 9.17
C LYS A 179 -16.09 12.70 10.62
N GLY A 180 -17.25 12.64 11.27
CA GLY A 180 -17.40 12.01 12.58
C GLY A 180 -16.94 10.54 12.51
N HIS A 181 -16.23 10.08 13.53
CA HIS A 181 -15.75 8.70 13.64
C HIS A 181 -16.30 8.10 14.94
N HIS A 182 -16.90 6.93 14.83
CA HIS A 182 -17.53 6.09 15.86
C HIS A 182 -17.82 6.70 17.25
N ALA A 183 -16.82 7.07 18.04
CA ALA A 183 -16.99 7.58 19.39
C ALA A 183 -16.86 9.11 19.52
N HIS A 184 -16.36 9.80 18.49
CA HIS A 184 -16.07 11.23 18.55
C HIS A 184 -16.66 11.98 17.37
N LYS A 185 -17.40 13.05 17.62
CA LYS A 185 -18.06 13.83 16.57
C LYS A 185 -17.06 14.46 15.60
N TYR A 186 -15.89 14.89 16.10
CA TYR A 186 -14.78 15.45 15.31
C TYR A 186 -13.45 15.06 15.96
N PRO A 187 -12.94 13.85 15.72
CA PRO A 187 -11.65 13.47 16.29
C PRO A 187 -10.50 14.27 15.67
N VAL A 188 -9.48 14.53 16.51
CA VAL A 188 -8.27 15.27 16.16
C VAL A 188 -7.13 14.28 15.96
N GLY A 189 -6.35 14.47 14.91
CA GLY A 189 -5.21 13.60 14.68
C GLY A 189 -4.56 13.79 13.32
N HIS A 190 -3.95 12.72 12.85
CA HIS A 190 -3.29 12.61 11.56
C HIS A 190 -4.05 11.67 10.62
N LYS A 191 -3.68 11.69 9.37
CA LYS A 191 -4.11 10.71 8.39
C LYS A 191 -2.88 10.06 7.77
N ALA A 192 -2.84 8.72 7.78
CA ALA A 192 -1.84 7.93 7.07
C ALA A 192 -2.39 7.57 5.69
N HIS A 193 -1.75 8.06 4.64
CA HIS A 193 -2.02 7.68 3.27
C HIS A 193 -1.01 6.63 2.88
N SER A 194 -1.46 5.44 2.50
CA SER A 194 -0.58 4.30 2.26
C SER A 194 -0.80 3.68 0.90
N LEU A 195 0.29 3.36 0.22
CA LEU A 195 0.35 2.51 -0.96
C LEU A 195 0.80 1.11 -0.54
N LYS A 196 0.03 0.11 -0.94
CA LYS A 196 0.35 -1.30 -0.73
C LYS A 196 0.22 -2.05 -2.05
N THR A 197 0.93 -3.17 -2.17
CA THR A 197 0.63 -4.10 -3.27
C THR A 197 -0.72 -4.79 -3.00
N VAL A 198 -1.33 -5.37 -4.01
CA VAL A 198 -2.55 -6.19 -3.82
C VAL A 198 -2.30 -7.42 -2.94
N ASN A 199 -1.05 -7.83 -2.77
CA ASN A 199 -0.63 -8.87 -1.81
C ASN A 199 -0.46 -8.33 -0.38
N GLY A 200 -0.66 -7.04 -0.18
CA GLY A 200 -0.63 -6.40 1.14
C GLY A 200 0.73 -5.86 1.59
N VAL A 201 1.79 -5.99 0.78
CA VAL A 201 3.12 -5.43 1.12
C VAL A 201 3.04 -3.91 1.09
N PRO A 202 3.31 -3.20 2.20
CA PRO A 202 3.40 -1.75 2.23
C PRO A 202 4.56 -1.27 1.36
N MET A 203 4.32 -0.26 0.53
CA MET A 203 5.34 0.28 -0.39
C MET A 203 5.77 1.69 0.01
N ALA A 204 4.81 2.55 0.31
CA ALA A 204 5.05 3.91 0.78
C ALA A 204 3.89 4.37 1.66
N THR A 205 4.21 5.18 2.67
CA THR A 205 3.22 5.80 3.55
C THR A 205 3.65 7.23 3.84
N ILE A 206 2.73 8.18 3.69
CA ILE A 206 2.90 9.57 4.11
C ILE A 206 1.88 9.93 5.18
N ILE A 207 2.31 10.73 6.15
CA ILE A 207 1.46 11.21 7.23
C ILE A 207 1.11 12.68 6.96
N THR A 208 -0.15 13.02 7.12
CA THR A 208 -0.65 14.39 6.99
C THR A 208 -1.55 14.75 8.16
N ALA A 209 -1.86 16.04 8.32
CA ALA A 209 -2.95 16.45 9.19
C ALA A 209 -4.28 15.82 8.73
N ALA A 210 -5.15 15.47 9.66
CA ALA A 210 -6.39 14.75 9.35
C ALA A 210 -7.35 15.47 8.38
N SER A 211 -7.22 16.78 8.24
CA SER A 211 -8.01 17.61 7.32
C SER A 211 -7.58 17.52 5.85
N VAL A 212 -6.43 16.93 5.55
CA VAL A 212 -5.94 16.81 4.17
C VAL A 212 -6.80 15.80 3.41
N TYR A 213 -7.30 16.22 2.24
CA TYR A 213 -8.06 15.35 1.35
C TYR A 213 -7.15 14.33 0.66
N ASP A 214 -7.65 13.10 0.51
CA ASP A 214 -6.90 11.98 -0.08
C ASP A 214 -6.41 12.29 -1.51
N GLN A 215 -7.19 13.06 -2.28
CA GLN A 215 -6.80 13.51 -3.61
C GLN A 215 -5.52 14.35 -3.64
N LYS A 216 -5.27 15.14 -2.59
CA LYS A 216 -4.06 15.96 -2.49
C LYS A 216 -2.83 15.15 -2.10
N ALA A 217 -3.03 13.99 -1.50
CA ALA A 217 -1.96 13.15 -1.00
C ALA A 217 -1.46 12.13 -2.04
N ILE A 218 -2.26 11.80 -3.07
CA ILE A 218 -1.94 10.67 -3.96
C ILE A 218 -0.71 10.91 -4.83
N LEU A 219 -0.56 12.10 -5.42
CA LEU A 219 0.59 12.41 -6.27
C LEU A 219 1.89 12.50 -5.45
N PRO A 220 1.96 13.23 -4.31
CA PRO A 220 3.12 13.16 -3.42
C PRO A 220 3.47 11.75 -2.95
N LEU A 221 2.47 10.89 -2.72
CA LEU A 221 2.69 9.50 -2.33
C LEU A 221 3.28 8.66 -3.47
N LEU A 222 2.89 8.94 -4.72
CA LEU A 222 3.47 8.30 -5.91
C LEU A 222 4.89 8.82 -6.21
N ASP A 223 5.17 10.11 -5.99
CA ASP A 223 6.53 10.67 -6.08
C ASP A 223 7.46 9.98 -5.09
N GLU A 224 7.02 9.83 -3.84
CA GLU A 224 7.75 9.11 -2.80
C GLU A 224 8.00 7.65 -3.19
N LEU A 225 7.00 6.96 -3.73
CA LEU A 225 7.12 5.58 -4.19
C LEU A 225 8.14 5.43 -5.32
N THR A 226 8.02 6.24 -6.37
CA THR A 226 8.86 6.12 -7.57
C THR A 226 10.28 6.60 -7.31
N GLY A 227 10.46 7.61 -6.46
CA GLY A 227 11.78 8.04 -5.98
C GLY A 227 12.48 6.98 -5.14
N ARG A 228 11.72 6.24 -4.32
CA ARG A 228 12.24 5.16 -3.48
C ARG A 228 12.59 3.90 -4.27
N TYR A 229 11.78 3.57 -5.29
CA TYR A 229 11.90 2.33 -6.09
C TYR A 229 11.90 2.63 -7.60
N PRO A 230 12.90 3.33 -8.14
CA PRO A 230 12.91 3.76 -9.54
C PRO A 230 12.93 2.58 -10.54
N ASP A 231 13.47 1.43 -10.13
CA ASP A 231 13.64 0.27 -11.01
C ASP A 231 12.46 -0.72 -10.94
N LEU A 232 11.48 -0.50 -10.07
CA LEU A 232 10.34 -1.40 -9.95
C LEU A 232 9.24 -1.09 -10.97
N PRO A 233 8.71 -2.11 -11.69
CA PRO A 233 7.72 -1.92 -12.73
C PRO A 233 6.31 -1.78 -12.13
N PHE A 234 5.84 -0.59 -11.88
CA PHE A 234 4.46 -0.34 -11.46
C PHE A 234 3.53 -0.33 -12.68
N ALA A 235 2.48 -1.15 -12.65
CA ALA A 235 1.58 -1.31 -13.79
C ALA A 235 0.22 -0.64 -13.58
N TYR A 236 -0.41 -0.89 -12.45
CA TYR A 236 -1.75 -0.40 -12.12
C TYR A 236 -1.81 0.13 -10.70
N ILE A 237 -2.72 1.09 -10.48
CA ILE A 237 -3.10 1.54 -9.15
C ILE A 237 -4.61 1.53 -9.00
N ILE A 238 -5.11 0.91 -7.93
CA ILE A 238 -6.53 0.79 -7.62
C ILE A 238 -6.87 1.82 -6.56
N LEU A 239 -7.83 2.69 -6.87
CA LEU A 239 -8.23 3.80 -6.01
C LEU A 239 -9.75 3.82 -5.82
N ASP A 240 -10.15 4.41 -4.72
CA ASP A 240 -11.53 4.58 -4.37
C ASP A 240 -12.20 5.73 -5.19
N ARG A 241 -13.54 5.86 -5.01
CA ARG A 241 -14.34 6.91 -5.63
C ARG A 241 -13.93 8.33 -5.22
N GLY A 242 -13.30 8.49 -4.05
CA GLY A 242 -12.76 9.75 -3.58
C GLY A 242 -11.77 10.37 -4.55
N TYR A 243 -11.00 9.55 -5.23
CA TYR A 243 -9.95 9.96 -6.18
C TYR A 243 -10.46 10.20 -7.62
N ASP A 244 -11.76 10.03 -7.91
CA ASP A 244 -12.29 10.14 -9.28
C ASP A 244 -12.41 11.61 -9.74
N ALA A 245 -11.28 12.19 -10.15
CA ALA A 245 -11.11 13.50 -10.74
C ALA A 245 -10.27 13.42 -12.02
N GLU A 246 -10.55 14.29 -13.00
CA GLU A 246 -9.91 14.27 -14.32
C GLU A 246 -8.39 14.36 -14.21
N GLU A 247 -7.91 15.32 -13.43
CA GLU A 247 -6.48 15.60 -13.24
C GLU A 247 -5.76 14.39 -12.64
N ILE A 248 -6.37 13.69 -11.68
CA ILE A 248 -5.77 12.51 -11.05
C ILE A 248 -5.61 11.38 -12.06
N HIS A 249 -6.62 11.14 -12.91
CA HIS A 249 -6.49 10.13 -13.97
C HIS A 249 -5.38 10.45 -14.95
N GLN A 250 -5.26 11.72 -15.33
CA GLN A 250 -4.26 12.22 -16.27
C GLN A 250 -2.87 12.13 -15.66
N ASP A 251 -2.67 12.72 -14.49
CA ASP A 251 -1.35 12.81 -13.85
C ASP A 251 -0.77 11.44 -13.50
N ILE A 252 -1.57 10.53 -12.98
CA ILE A 252 -1.11 9.15 -12.69
C ILE A 252 -0.63 8.47 -13.97
N TYR A 253 -1.35 8.62 -15.08
CA TYR A 253 -0.98 7.99 -16.33
C TYR A 253 0.19 8.67 -17.02
N GLU A 254 0.17 10.01 -17.15
CA GLU A 254 1.17 10.75 -17.90
C GLU A 254 2.50 10.91 -17.17
N HIS A 255 2.48 11.19 -15.86
CA HIS A 255 3.70 11.38 -15.06
C HIS A 255 4.35 10.07 -14.62
N PHE A 256 3.53 9.13 -14.11
CA PHE A 256 4.07 7.90 -13.52
C PHE A 256 3.99 6.69 -14.46
N GLY A 257 3.30 6.83 -15.60
CA GLY A 257 3.07 5.72 -16.51
C GLY A 257 2.20 4.60 -15.92
N ILE A 258 1.57 4.81 -14.76
CA ILE A 258 0.74 3.83 -14.05
C ILE A 258 -0.70 3.94 -14.55
N ILE A 259 -1.37 2.81 -14.75
CA ILE A 259 -2.75 2.79 -15.22
C ILE A 259 -3.71 2.88 -14.01
N PRO A 260 -4.50 3.98 -13.87
CA PRO A 260 -5.41 4.14 -12.75
C PRO A 260 -6.70 3.34 -12.92
N ILE A 261 -7.04 2.50 -11.94
CA ILE A 261 -8.31 1.78 -11.79
C ILE A 261 -9.10 2.47 -10.68
N ILE A 262 -9.79 3.54 -11.00
CA ILE A 262 -10.52 4.35 -10.01
C ILE A 262 -12.02 4.03 -10.06
N ILE A 263 -12.64 3.80 -8.90
CA ILE A 263 -14.08 3.61 -8.81
C ILE A 263 -14.78 4.88 -9.25
N ARG A 264 -15.63 4.77 -10.27
CA ARG A 264 -16.25 5.95 -10.92
C ARG A 264 -17.41 6.53 -10.11
N LYS A 265 -17.47 7.86 -10.04
CA LYS A 265 -18.69 8.64 -9.80
C LYS A 265 -19.58 8.55 -11.03
N LYS A 266 -20.88 8.91 -10.87
CA LYS A 266 -21.79 9.00 -12.02
C LYS A 266 -21.18 9.93 -13.09
N MET A 267 -21.17 9.48 -14.34
CA MET A 267 -20.67 10.23 -15.47
C MET A 267 -21.77 10.50 -16.48
N VAL A 268 -21.63 11.66 -17.16
CA VAL A 268 -22.43 12.01 -18.33
C VAL A 268 -21.49 12.04 -19.54
N TYR A 269 -21.77 11.21 -20.51
CA TYR A 269 -21.05 11.17 -21.77
C TYR A 269 -21.61 12.19 -22.78
N PRO A 270 -20.79 12.68 -23.71
CA PRO A 270 -21.28 13.62 -24.73
C PRO A 270 -22.25 12.95 -25.70
N LYS A 271 -22.95 13.76 -26.51
CA LYS A 271 -23.81 13.27 -27.60
C LYS A 271 -22.97 12.36 -28.53
N GLY A 272 -23.56 11.27 -28.99
CA GLY A 272 -22.85 10.25 -29.78
C GLY A 272 -22.30 9.07 -28.97
N PHE A 273 -22.57 9.04 -27.65
CA PHE A 273 -22.19 7.92 -26.77
C PHE A 273 -23.40 7.40 -25.99
N THR A 274 -23.35 6.11 -25.65
CA THR A 274 -24.29 5.51 -24.71
C THR A 274 -24.06 6.03 -23.29
N LYS A 275 -24.97 5.78 -22.37
CA LYS A 275 -24.79 6.06 -20.92
C LYS A 275 -23.60 5.35 -20.28
N ASP A 276 -23.12 4.26 -20.90
CA ASP A 276 -21.98 3.47 -20.45
C ASP A 276 -20.67 3.83 -21.17
N GLY A 277 -20.70 4.86 -22.07
CA GLY A 277 -19.52 5.39 -22.73
C GLY A 277 -19.13 4.67 -24.04
N PHE A 278 -20.01 3.87 -24.62
CA PHE A 278 -19.77 3.28 -25.93
C PHE A 278 -20.17 4.26 -27.04
N PRO A 279 -19.32 4.53 -28.03
CA PRO A 279 -19.69 5.37 -29.15
C PRO A 279 -20.76 4.69 -30.01
N PHE A 280 -21.60 5.49 -30.66
CA PHE A 280 -22.49 5.00 -31.71
C PHE A 280 -21.79 5.05 -33.07
N CYS A 281 -22.07 4.07 -33.91
CA CYS A 281 -21.70 4.18 -35.32
C CYS A 281 -22.60 5.22 -36.01
N PRO A 282 -22.31 5.64 -37.30
CA PRO A 282 -23.12 6.60 -38.01
C PRO A 282 -24.62 6.26 -38.15
N TRP A 283 -24.95 4.97 -38.01
CA TRP A 283 -26.35 4.47 -38.07
C TRP A 283 -26.98 4.26 -36.71
N GLY A 284 -26.37 4.79 -35.63
CA GLY A 284 -26.96 4.79 -34.29
C GLY A 284 -26.80 3.49 -33.50
N THR A 285 -26.01 2.53 -34.01
CA THR A 285 -25.77 1.26 -33.27
C THR A 285 -24.59 1.42 -32.29
N PRO A 286 -24.72 0.99 -31.01
CA PRO A 286 -23.61 1.02 -30.05
C PRO A 286 -22.47 0.11 -30.51
N MET A 287 -21.24 0.62 -30.46
CA MET A 287 -20.04 -0.09 -30.88
C MET A 287 -19.40 -0.83 -29.69
N LYS A 288 -18.74 -1.93 -29.97
CA LYS A 288 -18.02 -2.73 -28.95
C LYS A 288 -16.52 -2.41 -28.94
N PRO A 289 -15.88 -2.35 -27.75
CA PRO A 289 -14.44 -2.13 -27.66
C PRO A 289 -13.69 -3.36 -28.22
N LYS A 290 -12.65 -3.09 -29.00
CA LYS A 290 -11.75 -4.11 -29.58
C LYS A 290 -10.39 -4.18 -28.92
N GLY A 291 -9.99 -3.13 -28.20
CA GLY A 291 -8.72 -3.08 -27.48
C GLY A 291 -8.30 -1.65 -27.20
N ILE A 292 -7.30 -1.55 -26.33
CA ILE A 292 -6.64 -0.32 -25.98
C ILE A 292 -5.27 -0.30 -26.65
N GLU A 293 -4.97 0.78 -27.36
CA GLU A 293 -3.67 1.05 -27.97
C GLU A 293 -2.95 2.09 -27.11
N TYR A 294 -2.17 1.61 -26.11
CA TYR A 294 -1.52 2.48 -25.12
C TYR A 294 -0.48 3.43 -25.77
N ASP A 295 0.27 2.95 -26.74
CA ASP A 295 1.24 3.71 -27.53
C ASP A 295 0.61 4.86 -28.29
N ARG A 296 -0.65 4.70 -28.72
CA ARG A 296 -1.44 5.72 -29.44
C ARG A 296 -2.44 6.45 -28.54
N LYS A 297 -2.42 6.16 -27.25
CA LYS A 297 -3.33 6.75 -26.24
C LYS A 297 -4.80 6.75 -26.67
N ARG A 298 -5.30 5.58 -27.15
CA ARG A 298 -6.67 5.49 -27.67
C ARG A 298 -7.29 4.12 -27.42
N THR A 299 -8.63 4.10 -27.41
CA THR A 299 -9.42 2.86 -27.42
C THR A 299 -10.07 2.70 -28.79
N LYS A 300 -9.93 1.50 -29.37
CA LYS A 300 -10.52 1.12 -30.66
C LYS A 300 -11.89 0.48 -30.43
N TYR A 301 -12.88 0.90 -31.21
CA TYR A 301 -14.22 0.33 -31.24
C TYR A 301 -14.60 -0.13 -32.64
N ALA A 302 -15.47 -1.17 -32.71
CA ALA A 302 -16.01 -1.68 -33.95
C ALA A 302 -17.47 -2.15 -33.74
N CYS A 303 -18.26 -2.06 -34.82
CA CYS A 303 -19.70 -2.37 -34.76
C CYS A 303 -20.07 -3.76 -35.35
N PHE A 304 -19.15 -4.43 -36.04
CA PHE A 304 -19.42 -5.59 -36.91
C PHE A 304 -20.39 -6.63 -36.35
N LYS A 305 -20.14 -7.17 -35.15
CA LYS A 305 -20.98 -8.24 -34.59
C LYS A 305 -22.34 -7.72 -34.04
N THR A 306 -22.44 -6.47 -33.70
CA THR A 306 -23.62 -5.91 -33.06
C THR A 306 -24.76 -5.69 -34.06
N CYS A 307 -24.44 -5.36 -35.33
CA CYS A 307 -25.45 -5.19 -36.39
C CYS A 307 -25.95 -6.52 -36.95
N GLN A 308 -25.15 -7.59 -36.90
CA GLN A 308 -25.59 -8.92 -37.33
C GLN A 308 -26.65 -9.54 -36.40
N GLU A 309 -26.74 -9.04 -35.16
CA GLU A 309 -27.76 -9.48 -34.19
C GLU A 309 -29.09 -8.73 -34.35
N SER A 310 -29.10 -7.63 -35.13
CA SER A 310 -30.31 -6.85 -35.41
C SER A 310 -30.64 -6.91 -36.90
N GLU A 311 -31.53 -7.80 -37.29
CA GLU A 311 -32.00 -8.01 -38.70
C GLU A 311 -32.52 -6.73 -39.37
N GLN A 312 -32.86 -5.70 -38.59
CA GLN A 312 -33.45 -4.46 -39.08
C GLN A 312 -32.48 -3.46 -39.74
N MET A 313 -31.17 -3.60 -39.58
CA MET A 313 -30.17 -2.62 -40.05
C MET A 313 -29.30 -3.09 -41.22
N LEU A 314 -29.41 -4.37 -41.61
CA LEU A 314 -28.56 -5.01 -42.60
C LEU A 314 -28.62 -4.43 -44.03
N PRO A 315 -29.78 -3.94 -44.53
CA PRO A 315 -29.85 -3.42 -45.92
C PRO A 315 -29.23 -2.03 -46.11
N ILE A 316 -28.96 -1.29 -45.04
CA ILE A 316 -28.69 0.18 -45.10
C ILE A 316 -27.19 0.49 -44.86
N CYS A 317 -26.44 -0.43 -44.26
CA CYS A 317 -25.06 -0.17 -43.82
C CYS A 317 -24.02 -0.67 -44.81
N ASP A 318 -23.32 0.24 -45.49
CA ASP A 318 -22.24 -0.09 -46.44
C ASP A 318 -21.05 -0.79 -45.83
N TYR A 319 -20.86 -0.67 -44.52
CA TYR A 319 -19.75 -1.34 -43.77
C TYR A 319 -20.02 -2.80 -43.43
N LEU A 320 -21.18 -3.34 -43.75
CA LEU A 320 -21.52 -4.76 -43.64
C LEU A 320 -21.04 -5.60 -44.84
N LYS A 321 -20.54 -4.96 -45.91
CA LYS A 321 -19.98 -5.64 -47.03
C LYS A 321 -18.74 -6.50 -46.62
N GLU A 322 -18.53 -7.63 -47.26
CA GLU A 322 -17.43 -8.59 -46.93
C GLU A 322 -16.03 -7.95 -46.89
N GLN A 323 -15.81 -6.87 -47.67
CA GLN A 323 -14.54 -6.12 -47.67
C GLN A 323 -14.21 -5.46 -46.31
N TYR A 324 -15.20 -5.28 -45.41
CA TYR A 324 -15.03 -4.65 -44.09
C TYR A 324 -15.17 -5.65 -42.96
N ARG A 325 -14.15 -6.50 -42.78
CA ARG A 325 -14.13 -7.58 -41.77
C ARG A 325 -14.60 -7.15 -40.34
N PHE A 326 -14.45 -5.90 -39.98
CA PHE A 326 -14.78 -5.36 -38.65
C PHE A 326 -15.89 -4.33 -38.67
N GLY A 327 -16.57 -4.08 -39.79
CA GLY A 327 -17.56 -3.04 -39.95
C GLY A 327 -16.96 -1.63 -39.75
N TYR A 328 -17.77 -0.68 -39.31
CA TYR A 328 -17.31 0.66 -38.98
C TYR A 328 -16.38 0.65 -37.75
N ILE A 329 -15.25 1.32 -37.84
CA ILE A 329 -14.25 1.45 -36.79
C ILE A 329 -14.12 2.92 -36.39
N CYS A 330 -14.15 3.20 -35.08
CA CYS A 330 -13.79 4.50 -34.55
C CYS A 330 -12.84 4.39 -33.36
N HIS A 331 -12.30 5.52 -32.93
CA HIS A 331 -11.37 5.61 -31.82
C HIS A 331 -11.81 6.72 -30.87
N THR A 332 -11.64 6.48 -29.57
CA THR A 332 -11.68 7.53 -28.54
C THR A 332 -10.26 7.76 -28.04
N TYR A 333 -9.83 8.99 -27.95
CA TYR A 333 -8.49 9.34 -27.50
C TYR A 333 -8.52 9.72 -26.00
N PHE A 334 -7.48 9.34 -25.26
CA PHE A 334 -7.38 9.63 -23.83
C PHE A 334 -7.39 11.14 -23.57
N THR A 335 -6.77 11.91 -24.47
CA THR A 335 -6.73 13.38 -24.43
C THR A 335 -8.10 14.06 -24.52
N ASN A 336 -9.13 13.35 -24.98
CA ASN A 336 -10.52 13.84 -24.97
C ASN A 336 -11.16 13.77 -23.56
N GLY A 337 -10.39 13.38 -22.57
CA GLY A 337 -10.77 13.27 -21.16
C GLY A 337 -10.35 11.92 -20.56
N TYR A 338 -9.31 11.94 -19.76
CA TYR A 338 -8.73 10.74 -19.13
C TYR A 338 -9.73 9.99 -18.24
N ARG A 339 -10.59 10.73 -17.57
CA ARG A 339 -11.65 10.14 -16.76
C ARG A 339 -12.70 9.43 -17.63
N LYS A 340 -13.04 9.92 -18.81
CA LYS A 340 -14.09 9.36 -19.69
C LYS A 340 -13.55 8.36 -20.70
N PHE A 341 -12.39 8.60 -21.25
CA PHE A 341 -11.82 7.86 -22.37
C PHE A 341 -10.40 7.33 -22.12
N GLY A 342 -9.94 7.38 -20.87
CA GLY A 342 -8.60 7.01 -20.46
C GLY A 342 -8.27 5.52 -20.57
N PRO A 343 -7.09 5.12 -20.05
CA PRO A 343 -6.50 3.81 -20.29
C PRO A 343 -7.22 2.63 -19.60
N ALA A 344 -8.13 2.92 -18.65
CA ALA A 344 -8.92 1.89 -17.96
C ALA A 344 -10.38 2.37 -17.79
N LEU A 345 -11.27 1.80 -18.57
CA LEU A 345 -12.70 2.11 -18.53
C LEU A 345 -13.50 1.03 -17.81
N PRO A 346 -14.63 1.35 -17.17
CA PRO A 346 -15.42 0.41 -16.40
C PRO A 346 -15.82 -0.87 -17.16
N HIS A 347 -15.99 -0.80 -18.47
CA HIS A 347 -16.33 -1.94 -19.32
C HIS A 347 -15.12 -2.80 -19.73
N ASN A 348 -13.89 -2.40 -19.40
CA ASN A 348 -12.70 -3.16 -19.77
C ASN A 348 -12.50 -4.35 -18.83
N ALA A 349 -12.12 -5.50 -19.38
CA ALA A 349 -11.90 -6.72 -18.61
C ALA A 349 -10.88 -6.54 -17.47
N ILE A 350 -9.80 -5.76 -17.71
CA ILE A 350 -8.80 -5.49 -16.68
C ILE A 350 -9.38 -4.67 -15.52
N TYR A 351 -10.21 -3.66 -15.81
CA TYR A 351 -10.87 -2.86 -14.78
C TYR A 351 -11.79 -3.73 -13.91
N GLN A 352 -12.61 -4.59 -14.55
CA GLN A 352 -13.54 -5.47 -13.85
C GLN A 352 -12.83 -6.49 -12.96
N LYS A 353 -11.67 -6.99 -13.40
CA LYS A 353 -10.86 -7.96 -12.63
C LYS A 353 -10.12 -7.31 -11.46
N LEU A 354 -9.62 -6.08 -11.63
CA LEU A 354 -8.79 -5.42 -10.60
C LEU A 354 -9.62 -4.65 -9.56
N LYS A 355 -10.73 -4.03 -9.95
CA LYS A 355 -11.58 -3.23 -9.04
C LYS A 355 -11.93 -3.94 -7.74
N PRO A 356 -12.33 -5.23 -7.71
CA PRO A 356 -12.70 -5.92 -6.47
C PRO A 356 -11.54 -6.05 -5.46
N LEU A 357 -10.29 -5.97 -5.92
CA LEU A 357 -9.10 -6.13 -5.06
C LEU A 357 -8.91 -4.94 -4.10
N ARG A 358 -9.62 -3.83 -4.30
CA ARG A 358 -9.57 -2.66 -3.41
C ARG A 358 -9.88 -3.01 -1.95
N THR A 359 -10.86 -3.89 -1.73
CA THR A 359 -11.23 -4.28 -0.37
C THR A 359 -10.10 -4.92 0.43
N GLY A 360 -9.04 -5.36 -0.25
CA GLY A 360 -7.84 -5.91 0.38
C GLY A 360 -7.12 -4.90 1.27
N ILE A 361 -7.03 -3.63 0.85
CA ILE A 361 -6.33 -2.61 1.64
C ILE A 361 -7.08 -2.27 2.93
N GLU A 362 -8.40 -2.21 2.90
CA GLU A 362 -9.23 -1.95 4.09
C GLU A 362 -8.99 -3.02 5.16
N ARG A 363 -8.94 -4.30 4.75
CA ARG A 363 -8.62 -5.41 5.65
C ARG A 363 -7.20 -5.30 6.21
N THR A 364 -6.24 -4.85 5.40
CA THR A 364 -4.85 -4.64 5.86
C THR A 364 -4.78 -3.53 6.91
N PHE A 365 -5.54 -2.44 6.74
CA PHE A 365 -5.61 -1.39 7.77
C PHE A 365 -6.23 -1.91 9.06
N GLY A 366 -7.33 -2.67 8.99
CA GLY A 366 -7.94 -3.30 10.16
C GLY A 366 -6.95 -4.21 10.89
N LEU A 367 -6.16 -4.98 10.14
CA LEU A 367 -5.12 -5.85 10.72
C LEU A 367 -4.06 -5.06 11.48
N VAL A 368 -3.52 -4.00 10.87
CA VAL A 368 -2.43 -3.20 11.46
C VAL A 368 -2.93 -2.32 12.61
N LYS A 369 -4.07 -1.66 12.41
CA LYS A 369 -4.57 -0.63 13.32
C LYS A 369 -5.18 -1.21 14.60
N GLU A 370 -6.03 -2.21 14.44
CA GLU A 370 -6.92 -2.67 15.51
C GLU A 370 -6.61 -4.11 15.96
N ASN A 371 -6.50 -5.05 15.01
CA ASN A 371 -6.53 -6.46 15.34
C ASN A 371 -5.18 -7.02 15.76
N ARG A 372 -4.17 -6.99 14.88
CA ARG A 372 -2.91 -7.71 15.12
C ARG A 372 -1.88 -6.89 15.84
N TYR A 373 -1.63 -5.65 15.39
CA TYR A 373 -0.49 -4.86 15.91
C TYR A 373 -0.92 -3.71 16.82
N ARG A 374 -2.22 -3.43 16.92
CA ARG A 374 -2.78 -2.38 17.78
C ARG A 374 -2.07 -1.03 17.62
N MET A 375 -1.79 -0.64 16.38
CA MET A 375 -1.02 0.57 16.04
C MET A 375 -1.62 1.83 16.70
N GLU A 376 -2.96 1.91 16.78
CA GLU A 376 -3.66 3.04 17.40
C GLU A 376 -3.49 3.08 18.92
N GLU A 377 -3.57 1.93 19.60
CA GLU A 377 -3.39 1.81 21.04
C GLU A 377 -1.95 2.11 21.49
N THR A 378 -0.97 1.85 20.61
CA THR A 378 0.45 2.08 20.87
C THR A 378 0.94 3.44 20.34
N ASN A 379 0.05 4.28 19.77
CA ASN A 379 0.40 5.59 19.25
C ASN A 379 0.48 6.64 20.35
N PHE A 380 1.57 6.63 21.12
CA PHE A 380 1.87 7.64 22.15
C PHE A 380 2.75 8.77 21.63
N TYR A 381 2.81 8.99 20.33
CA TYR A 381 3.74 9.90 19.69
C TYR A 381 3.06 11.19 19.25
N LYS A 382 3.80 12.31 19.33
CA LYS A 382 3.38 13.65 18.90
C LYS A 382 4.28 14.12 17.77
N GLY A 383 3.70 14.94 16.92
CA GLY A 383 4.40 15.47 15.75
C GLY A 383 4.48 14.46 14.60
N ILE A 384 4.52 15.00 13.39
CA ILE A 384 4.39 14.22 12.15
C ILE A 384 5.51 13.19 12.00
N ASP A 385 6.75 13.56 12.34
CA ASP A 385 7.93 12.69 12.21
C ASP A 385 7.83 11.44 13.08
N ASN A 386 7.41 11.64 14.35
CA ASN A 386 7.26 10.52 15.28
C ASN A 386 6.11 9.59 14.90
N VAL A 387 5.02 10.13 14.36
CA VAL A 387 3.90 9.33 13.85
C VAL A 387 4.30 8.60 12.58
N THR A 388 5.09 9.24 11.71
CA THR A 388 5.67 8.60 10.52
C THR A 388 6.55 7.41 10.92
N ILE A 389 7.49 7.60 11.84
CA ILE A 389 8.34 6.51 12.36
C ILE A 389 7.48 5.37 12.88
N HIS A 390 6.49 5.67 13.73
CA HIS A 390 5.60 4.67 14.31
C HIS A 390 4.85 3.87 13.25
N THR A 391 4.35 4.54 12.20
CA THR A 391 3.64 3.87 11.11
C THR A 391 4.60 3.00 10.27
N VAL A 392 5.79 3.51 9.96
CA VAL A 392 6.81 2.76 9.19
C VAL A 392 7.30 1.53 9.95
N GLU A 393 7.45 1.62 11.29
CA GLU A 393 7.77 0.45 12.12
C GLU A 393 6.72 -0.67 11.98
N HIS A 394 5.43 -0.32 11.90
CA HIS A 394 4.36 -1.29 11.65
C HIS A 394 4.40 -1.85 10.22
N ASP A 395 4.74 -1.00 9.23
CA ASP A 395 4.92 -1.45 7.85
C ASP A 395 6.10 -2.43 7.71
N ILE A 396 7.19 -2.23 8.47
CA ILE A 396 8.33 -3.16 8.57
C ILE A 396 7.86 -4.52 9.08
N VAL A 397 7.13 -4.54 10.21
CA VAL A 397 6.67 -5.80 10.82
C VAL A 397 5.68 -6.52 9.90
N LEU A 398 4.75 -5.80 9.28
CA LEU A 398 3.82 -6.38 8.32
C LEU A 398 4.55 -6.99 7.12
N THR A 399 5.56 -6.30 6.58
CA THR A 399 6.36 -6.82 5.45
C THR A 399 7.12 -8.08 5.86
N GLN A 400 7.72 -8.09 7.04
CA GLN A 400 8.42 -9.27 7.57
C GLN A 400 7.46 -10.44 7.82
N ASP A 401 6.24 -10.18 8.29
CA ASP A 401 5.24 -11.23 8.46
C ASP A 401 4.87 -11.90 7.13
N ILE A 402 4.72 -11.10 6.07
CA ILE A 402 4.43 -11.61 4.72
C ILE A 402 5.62 -12.44 4.19
N ILE A 403 6.85 -11.97 4.40
CA ILE A 403 8.07 -12.71 4.02
C ILE A 403 8.12 -14.04 4.77
N PHE A 404 7.93 -14.01 6.08
CA PHE A 404 8.01 -15.21 6.93
C PHE A 404 6.93 -16.23 6.60
N ASP A 405 5.68 -15.78 6.39
CA ASP A 405 4.59 -16.65 5.96
C ASP A 405 4.91 -17.36 4.64
N TYR A 406 5.47 -16.63 3.68
CA TYR A 406 5.92 -17.25 2.42
C TYR A 406 7.06 -18.26 2.62
N LEU A 407 8.06 -17.92 3.42
CA LEU A 407 9.20 -18.82 3.67
C LEU A 407 8.78 -20.12 4.38
N THR A 408 7.74 -20.07 5.20
CA THR A 408 7.24 -21.22 5.95
C THR A 408 6.20 -22.03 5.18
N THR A 409 5.37 -21.40 4.38
CA THR A 409 4.25 -22.08 3.69
C THR A 409 4.50 -22.33 2.21
N GLY A 410 5.45 -21.62 1.59
CA GLY A 410 5.68 -21.60 0.15
C GLY A 410 4.54 -20.95 -0.65
N LYS A 411 3.55 -20.35 0.02
CA LYS A 411 2.38 -19.77 -0.63
C LYS A 411 2.47 -18.26 -0.59
N LYS A 412 2.26 -17.63 -1.74
CA LYS A 412 2.00 -16.20 -1.82
C LYS A 412 0.58 -15.96 -1.33
N SER A 413 0.41 -15.92 -0.01
CA SER A 413 -0.89 -15.58 0.57
C SER A 413 -1.11 -14.09 0.45
N PRO A 414 -2.24 -13.65 -0.13
CA PRO A 414 -2.71 -12.31 0.19
C PRO A 414 -2.89 -12.24 1.70
N VAL A 415 -2.47 -11.14 2.34
CA VAL A 415 -2.61 -10.85 3.79
C VAL A 415 -4.01 -11.18 4.35
N LEU A 416 -4.96 -11.36 3.46
CA LEU A 416 -6.38 -11.69 3.71
C LEU A 416 -6.64 -13.12 4.19
N LYS A 417 -5.66 -14.02 4.13
CA LYS A 417 -5.77 -15.43 4.55
C LYS A 417 -4.89 -15.80 5.74
N LEU A 418 -4.30 -14.82 6.41
CA LEU A 418 -3.66 -15.06 7.69
C LEU A 418 -4.77 -15.42 8.70
N ASN A 419 -5.19 -16.68 8.66
CA ASN A 419 -6.08 -17.26 9.66
C ASN A 419 -5.26 -17.36 10.97
N TYR A 420 -5.73 -16.67 11.99
CA TYR A 420 -5.24 -16.75 13.36
C TYR A 420 -6.21 -17.55 14.19
#